data_a552f275601c0cfb7c076c771e0ab76c
#
_entry.id   a552f275601c0cfb7c076c771e0ab76c
#
_cell.length_a   1.000
_cell.length_b   1.000
_cell.length_c   1.000
_cell.angle_alpha   90.00
_cell.angle_beta   90.00
_cell.angle_gamma   90.00
#
_symmetry.space_group_name_H-M   'P 1'
#
loop_
_entity.id
_entity.type
_entity.pdbx_description
1 polymer ?
#
loop_
_entity_poly.entity_id
_entity_poly.type
_entity_poly.pdbx_seq_one_letter_code
_entity_poly.pdbx_strand_id
1 'polypeptide(L)'
;MPIEQRIRSGKDLGETMVVAHAVVAAERGERAIVLIDDQGGRRVAAREAARLQRLRQARPEVGSIALITTVSVLKKAAGCEYLPNRSAMRDVYGKLRGLDNGLAPLGTTGLMELPCWSRHPVTR
;
A
#
# COMPACT_ATOMS: atom_id res chain seq x y z
N MET A 1 -2.79 -24.81 -8.35
CA MET A 1 -1.46 -24.23 -8.62
C MET A 1 -0.85 -23.69 -7.34
N PRO A 2 0.39 -24.04 -7.04
CA PRO A 2 1.03 -23.51 -5.83
C PRO A 2 1.14 -22.00 -5.86
N ILE A 3 1.12 -21.39 -4.69
CA ILE A 3 1.12 -19.94 -4.60
C ILE A 3 2.36 -19.32 -5.23
N GLU A 4 3.50 -19.98 -5.08
CA GLU A 4 4.74 -19.46 -5.66
C GLU A 4 4.66 -19.32 -7.17
N GLN A 5 3.95 -20.24 -7.82
CA GLN A 5 3.79 -20.16 -9.27
C GLN A 5 2.79 -19.09 -9.68
N ARG A 6 1.76 -18.89 -8.85
CA ARG A 6 0.72 -17.88 -9.16
C ARG A 6 1.26 -16.46 -9.11
N ILE A 7 2.15 -16.18 -8.18
CA ILE A 7 2.60 -14.80 -7.95
C ILE A 7 4.02 -14.55 -8.44
N ARG A 8 4.64 -15.53 -9.04
CA ARG A 8 6.01 -15.38 -9.50
C ARG A 8 6.05 -14.50 -10.73
N SER A 9 6.49 -13.26 -10.55
CA SER A 9 6.63 -12.32 -11.65
C SER A 9 8.04 -12.29 -12.20
N GLY A 10 8.99 -12.75 -11.43
CA GLY A 10 10.38 -12.76 -11.82
C GLY A 10 11.08 -11.43 -11.68
N LYS A 11 10.39 -10.38 -11.31
CA LYS A 11 10.98 -9.08 -11.32
C LYS A 11 11.40 -8.57 -9.95
N ASP A 12 10.58 -8.77 -8.95
CA ASP A 12 10.89 -8.32 -7.61
C ASP A 12 10.58 -9.41 -6.61
N LEU A 13 11.62 -10.13 -6.21
CA LEU A 13 11.47 -11.24 -5.31
C LEU A 13 10.95 -10.81 -3.93
N GLY A 14 11.38 -9.62 -3.47
CA GLY A 14 10.93 -9.13 -2.18
C GLY A 14 9.44 -8.90 -2.14
N GLU A 15 8.89 -8.25 -3.15
CA GLU A 15 7.44 -8.02 -3.23
C GLU A 15 6.69 -9.32 -3.38
N THR A 16 7.22 -10.26 -4.17
CA THR A 16 6.62 -11.57 -4.34
C THR A 16 6.51 -12.28 -2.99
N MET A 17 7.56 -12.21 -2.18
CA MET A 17 7.54 -12.83 -0.86
C MET A 17 6.54 -12.19 0.08
N VAL A 18 6.41 -10.86 0.02
CA VAL A 18 5.43 -10.16 0.84
C VAL A 18 4.01 -10.62 0.50
N VAL A 19 3.70 -10.71 -0.79
CA VAL A 19 2.37 -11.17 -1.21
C VAL A 19 2.15 -12.63 -0.79
N ALA A 20 3.16 -13.48 -0.95
CA ALA A 20 3.05 -14.88 -0.57
C ALA A 20 2.74 -15.05 0.92
N HIS A 21 3.44 -14.29 1.77
CA HIS A 21 3.18 -14.34 3.21
C HIS A 21 1.77 -13.85 3.55
N ALA A 22 1.32 -12.78 2.89
CA ALA A 22 -0.02 -12.26 3.12
C ALA A 22 -1.09 -13.28 2.72
N VAL A 23 -0.89 -13.97 1.60
CA VAL A 23 -1.84 -14.98 1.13
C VAL A 23 -1.92 -16.13 2.14
N VAL A 24 -0.78 -16.61 2.63
CA VAL A 24 -0.77 -17.70 3.61
C VAL A 24 -1.49 -17.26 4.88
N ALA A 25 -1.22 -16.07 5.36
CA ALA A 25 -1.89 -15.56 6.56
C ALA A 25 -3.40 -15.47 6.34
N ALA A 26 -3.83 -14.96 5.17
CA ALA A 26 -5.26 -14.83 4.87
C ALA A 26 -5.92 -16.19 4.76
N GLU A 27 -5.25 -17.18 4.19
CA GLU A 27 -5.82 -18.53 4.10
C GLU A 27 -6.00 -19.16 5.46
N ARG A 28 -5.25 -18.69 6.46
CA ARG A 28 -5.41 -19.12 7.86
C ARG A 28 -6.45 -18.32 8.62
N GLY A 29 -7.15 -17.40 7.98
CA GLY A 29 -8.19 -16.63 8.60
C GLY A 29 -7.79 -15.25 9.06
N GLU A 30 -6.56 -14.83 8.80
CA GLU A 30 -6.07 -13.52 9.24
C GLU A 30 -6.40 -12.44 8.23
N ARG A 31 -6.43 -11.20 8.70
CA ARG A 31 -6.57 -10.03 7.83
C ARG A 31 -5.20 -9.45 7.63
N ALA A 32 -4.72 -9.46 6.41
CA ALA A 32 -3.40 -8.96 6.08
C ALA A 32 -3.50 -7.63 5.36
N ILE A 33 -2.62 -6.69 5.70
CA ILE A 33 -2.50 -5.41 5.00
C ILE A 33 -1.14 -5.39 4.34
N VAL A 34 -1.13 -5.12 3.03
CA VAL A 34 0.10 -5.17 2.26
C VAL A 34 0.35 -3.80 1.64
N LEU A 35 1.55 -3.26 1.87
CA LEU A 35 1.96 -2.01 1.25
C LEU A 35 2.81 -2.34 0.04
N ILE A 36 2.31 -2.05 -1.16
CA ILE A 36 3.02 -2.30 -2.41
C ILE A 36 2.80 -1.11 -3.32
N ASP A 37 3.88 -0.51 -3.79
CA ASP A 37 3.82 0.62 -4.72
C ASP A 37 3.99 0.19 -6.16
N ASP A 38 4.74 -0.88 -6.41
CA ASP A 38 4.98 -1.37 -7.76
C ASP A 38 3.70 -1.88 -8.39
N GLN A 39 3.45 -1.45 -9.62
CA GLN A 39 2.20 -1.78 -10.29
C GLN A 39 2.04 -3.26 -10.57
N GLY A 40 3.14 -3.94 -10.92
CA GLY A 40 3.09 -5.39 -11.14
C GLY A 40 2.74 -6.14 -9.88
N GLY A 41 3.39 -5.78 -8.77
CA GLY A 41 3.10 -6.39 -7.47
C GLY A 41 1.68 -6.12 -7.03
N ARG A 42 1.20 -4.88 -7.25
CA ARG A 42 -0.18 -4.53 -6.90
C ARG A 42 -1.20 -5.35 -7.67
N ARG A 43 -0.93 -5.60 -8.96
CA ARG A 43 -1.83 -6.43 -9.76
C ARG A 43 -1.91 -7.86 -9.24
N VAL A 44 -0.76 -8.43 -8.89
CA VAL A 44 -0.72 -9.79 -8.34
C VAL A 44 -1.47 -9.82 -7.01
N ALA A 45 -1.20 -8.87 -6.13
CA ALA A 45 -1.85 -8.84 -4.82
C ALA A 45 -3.36 -8.62 -4.96
N ALA A 46 -3.80 -7.77 -5.88
CA ALA A 46 -5.23 -7.54 -6.11
C ALA A 46 -5.91 -8.80 -6.61
N ARG A 47 -5.25 -9.56 -7.48
CA ARG A 47 -5.77 -10.81 -7.98
C ARG A 47 -5.95 -11.82 -6.86
N GLU A 48 -4.95 -11.92 -5.98
CA GLU A 48 -5.03 -12.82 -4.84
C GLU A 48 -6.10 -12.37 -3.85
N ALA A 49 -6.24 -11.06 -3.62
CA ALA A 49 -7.29 -10.54 -2.75
C ALA A 49 -8.67 -10.90 -3.29
N ALA A 50 -8.86 -10.80 -4.60
CA ALA A 50 -10.14 -11.17 -5.23
C ALA A 50 -10.39 -12.68 -5.12
N ARG A 51 -9.35 -13.49 -5.30
CA ARG A 51 -9.48 -14.93 -5.14
C ARG A 51 -9.91 -15.29 -3.72
N LEU A 52 -9.30 -14.64 -2.72
CA LEU A 52 -9.66 -14.88 -1.32
C LEU A 52 -11.09 -14.45 -1.03
N GLN A 53 -11.53 -13.36 -1.62
CA GLN A 53 -12.90 -12.89 -1.44
C GLN A 53 -13.89 -13.93 -1.97
N ARG A 54 -13.62 -14.51 -3.14
CA ARG A 54 -14.46 -15.56 -3.69
C ARG A 54 -14.43 -16.81 -2.81
N LEU A 55 -13.25 -17.14 -2.28
CA LEU A 55 -13.10 -18.31 -1.43
C LEU A 55 -13.90 -18.16 -0.14
N ARG A 56 -13.98 -16.95 0.39
CA ARG A 56 -14.72 -16.70 1.64
C ARG A 56 -16.20 -16.97 1.49
N GLN A 57 -16.74 -16.90 0.28
CA GLN A 57 -18.14 -17.22 0.09
C GLN A 57 -18.46 -18.67 0.40
N ALA A 58 -17.54 -19.56 0.13
CA ALA A 58 -17.68 -20.99 0.47
C ALA A 58 -17.08 -21.33 1.82
N ARG A 59 -16.09 -20.56 2.25
CA ARG A 59 -15.35 -20.81 3.50
C ARG A 59 -15.20 -19.49 4.26
N PRO A 60 -16.17 -19.14 5.08
CA PRO A 60 -16.17 -17.83 5.76
C PRO A 60 -14.99 -17.60 6.70
N GLU A 61 -14.31 -18.67 7.12
CA GLU A 61 -13.16 -18.55 8.01
C GLU A 61 -11.92 -18.00 7.30
N VAL A 62 -11.91 -17.95 5.96
CA VAL A 62 -10.78 -17.40 5.21
C VAL A 62 -10.73 -15.88 5.41
N GLY A 63 -9.52 -15.36 5.60
CA GLY A 63 -9.32 -13.94 5.82
C GLY A 63 -9.24 -13.13 4.54
N SER A 64 -8.53 -12.01 4.61
CA SER A 64 -8.50 -11.07 3.50
C SER A 64 -7.15 -10.40 3.37
N ILE A 65 -6.91 -9.83 2.18
CA ILE A 65 -5.77 -8.97 1.92
C ILE A 65 -6.29 -7.60 1.52
N ALA A 66 -5.80 -6.57 2.20
CA ALA A 66 -6.04 -5.18 1.82
C ALA A 66 -4.75 -4.60 1.29
N LEU A 67 -4.84 -3.87 0.18
CA LEU A 67 -3.66 -3.22 -0.41
C LEU A 67 -3.64 -1.76 -0.06
N ILE A 68 -2.45 -1.27 0.32
CA ILE A 68 -2.24 0.15 0.52
C ILE A 68 -0.98 0.56 -0.23
N THR A 69 -0.85 1.84 -0.50
CA THR A 69 0.34 2.41 -1.13
C THR A 69 0.98 3.42 -0.19
N THR A 70 2.25 3.74 -0.45
CA THR A 70 2.93 4.76 0.32
C THR A 70 2.16 6.08 0.26
N VAL A 71 1.67 6.46 -0.94
CA VAL A 71 0.92 7.70 -1.09
C VAL A 71 -0.35 7.68 -0.24
N SER A 72 -1.08 6.56 -0.21
CA SER A 72 -2.32 6.50 0.58
C SER A 72 -2.04 6.59 2.07
N VAL A 73 -0.94 6.00 2.55
CA VAL A 73 -0.55 6.13 3.94
C VAL A 73 -0.21 7.58 4.29
N LEU A 74 0.54 8.24 3.41
CA LEU A 74 0.92 9.63 3.64
C LEU A 74 -0.30 10.56 3.62
N LYS A 75 -1.27 10.29 2.74
CA LYS A 75 -2.50 11.08 2.72
C LYS A 75 -3.25 10.98 4.05
N LYS A 76 -3.30 9.80 4.62
CA LYS A 76 -3.96 9.63 5.91
C LYS A 76 -3.19 10.28 7.05
N ALA A 77 -1.88 10.28 6.98
CA ALA A 77 -1.04 10.87 8.02
C ALA A 77 -0.88 12.37 7.90
N ALA A 78 -1.25 12.95 6.76
CA ALA A 78 -1.07 14.38 6.52
C ALA A 78 -1.80 15.19 7.59
N GLY A 79 -1.12 16.20 8.10
CA GLY A 79 -1.66 17.04 9.16
C GLY A 79 -1.36 16.54 10.56
N CYS A 80 -0.79 15.33 10.69
CA CYS A 80 -0.39 14.84 11.99
C CYS A 80 0.91 15.52 12.45
N GLU A 81 1.34 15.17 13.65
CA GLU A 81 2.50 15.77 14.29
C GLU A 81 3.77 15.66 13.45
N TYR A 82 3.95 14.57 12.70
CA TYR A 82 5.14 14.34 11.90
C TYR A 82 5.04 14.87 10.47
N LEU A 83 3.84 15.18 10.02
CA LEU A 83 3.59 15.72 8.68
C LEU A 83 2.67 16.92 8.79
N PRO A 84 3.10 17.96 9.50
CA PRO A 84 2.19 19.08 9.83
C PRO A 84 1.92 20.01 8.65
N ASN A 85 2.79 20.03 7.65
CA ASN A 85 2.64 20.98 6.55
C ASN A 85 3.23 20.41 5.26
N ARG A 86 3.07 21.17 4.17
CA ARG A 86 3.59 20.74 2.86
C ARG A 86 5.08 20.54 2.85
N SER A 87 5.81 21.37 3.57
CA SER A 87 7.27 21.28 3.60
C SER A 87 7.72 19.96 4.21
N ALA A 88 7.12 19.57 5.33
CA ALA A 88 7.43 18.29 5.97
C ALA A 88 7.07 17.12 5.04
N MET A 89 5.93 17.20 4.38
CA MET A 89 5.51 16.16 3.45
C MET A 89 6.49 16.03 2.30
N ARG A 90 6.92 17.16 1.74
CA ARG A 90 7.88 17.17 0.64
C ARG A 90 9.19 16.53 1.05
N ASP A 91 9.68 16.84 2.25
CA ASP A 91 10.92 16.29 2.73
C ASP A 91 10.84 14.78 2.93
N VAL A 92 9.77 14.31 3.56
CA VAL A 92 9.58 12.88 3.79
C VAL A 92 9.47 12.14 2.45
N TYR A 93 8.66 12.66 1.55
CA TYR A 93 8.47 12.00 0.27
C TYR A 93 9.76 11.94 -0.54
N GLY A 94 10.56 13.01 -0.50
CA GLY A 94 11.84 13.04 -1.18
C GLY A 94 12.80 11.98 -0.65
N LYS A 95 12.81 11.78 0.67
CA LYS A 95 13.63 10.72 1.25
C LYS A 95 13.15 9.34 0.86
N LEU A 96 11.83 9.14 0.83
CA LEU A 96 11.28 7.85 0.41
C LEU A 96 11.59 7.56 -1.06
N ARG A 97 11.51 8.56 -1.93
CA ARG A 97 11.85 8.37 -3.33
C ARG A 97 13.33 8.02 -3.51
N GLY A 98 14.18 8.56 -2.65
CA GLY A 98 15.59 8.22 -2.68
C GLY A 98 15.87 6.77 -2.34
N LEU A 99 14.97 6.15 -1.58
CA LEU A 99 15.12 4.75 -1.17
C LEU A 99 14.39 3.79 -2.10
N ASP A 100 13.39 4.28 -2.84
CA ASP A 100 12.54 3.41 -3.63
C ASP A 100 12.20 4.06 -4.97
N ASN A 101 12.76 3.51 -6.03
CA ASN A 101 12.54 4.03 -7.39
C ASN A 101 11.12 3.84 -7.88
N GLY A 102 10.32 3.04 -7.19
CA GLY A 102 8.94 2.78 -7.61
C GLY A 102 7.98 3.91 -7.31
N LEU A 103 8.40 4.90 -6.51
CA LEU A 103 7.49 5.99 -6.16
C LEU A 103 7.41 7.01 -7.28
N ALA A 104 6.18 7.45 -7.58
CA ALA A 104 5.91 8.43 -8.61
C ALA A 104 6.46 9.82 -8.20
N PRO A 105 6.69 10.71 -9.17
CA PRO A 105 7.07 12.08 -8.83
C PRO A 105 6.02 12.76 -7.95
N LEU A 106 6.48 13.57 -7.02
CA LEU A 106 5.61 14.21 -6.02
C LEU A 106 4.43 14.95 -6.65
N GLY A 107 4.69 15.66 -7.75
CA GLY A 107 3.64 16.46 -8.40
C GLY A 107 2.48 15.65 -8.94
N THR A 108 2.66 14.34 -9.13
CA THR A 108 1.59 13.48 -9.66
C THR A 108 0.79 12.77 -8.58
N THR A 109 1.17 12.96 -7.32
CA THR A 109 0.56 12.19 -6.22
C THR A 109 -0.64 12.88 -5.58
N GLY A 110 -0.78 14.18 -5.77
CA GLY A 110 -1.80 14.96 -5.08
C GLY A 110 -1.45 15.31 -3.64
N LEU A 111 -0.26 14.94 -3.17
CA LEU A 111 0.10 15.18 -1.77
C LEU A 111 0.24 16.66 -1.43
N MET A 112 0.58 17.50 -2.40
CA MET A 112 0.72 18.93 -2.16
C MET A 112 -0.61 19.67 -2.21
N GLU A 113 -1.67 19.01 -2.71
CA GLU A 113 -2.99 19.62 -2.87
C GLU A 113 -4.01 19.10 -1.87
N LEU A 114 -3.57 18.48 -0.78
CA LEU A 114 -4.50 17.92 0.20
C LEU A 114 -5.27 19.03 0.92
N PRO A 115 -6.55 18.80 1.20
CA PRO A 115 -7.37 19.81 1.88
C PRO A 115 -6.82 20.27 3.22
N CYS A 116 -6.12 19.40 3.93
CA CYS A 116 -5.59 19.76 5.25
C CYS A 116 -4.56 20.88 5.18
N TRP A 117 -3.89 21.08 4.04
CA TRP A 117 -2.92 22.18 3.92
C TRP A 117 -3.59 23.53 3.79
N SER A 118 -4.82 23.55 3.33
CA SER A 118 -5.55 24.80 3.15
C SER A 118 -6.26 25.26 4.41
N ARG A 119 -6.36 24.40 5.41
CA ARG A 119 -6.99 24.75 6.66
C ARG A 119 -6.05 25.65 7.44
N HIS A 120 -6.51 26.82 7.73
CA HIS A 120 -5.77 27.64 8.66
C HIS A 120 -5.96 27.06 10.03
N PRO A 121 -4.87 26.85 10.77
CA PRO A 121 -5.01 26.57 12.17
C PRO A 121 -5.60 27.82 12.75
N VAL A 122 -6.64 27.77 13.20
CA VAL A 122 -7.25 28.91 13.69
C VAL A 122 -6.42 29.59 14.75
N THR A 123 -6.00 29.62 14.70
CA THR A 123 -5.52 30.10 15.26
C THR A 123 -4.85 30.28 15.73
N ARG A 124 -4.59 30.33 15.62
CA ARG A 124 -3.91 30.47 15.91
C ARG A 124 -3.64 30.86 16.47
#